data_98feaaef3d8e721b7943484c5ba33ab3
#
_entry.id   98feaaef3d8e721b7943484c5ba33ab3
#
_cell.length_a   1.000
_cell.length_b   1.000
_cell.length_c   1.000
_cell.angle_alpha   90.00
_cell.angle_beta   90.00
_cell.angle_gamma   90.00
#
_symmetry.space_group_name_H-M   'P 1'
#
loop_
_entity.id
_entity.type
_entity.pdbx_description
1 polymer ?
#
loop_
_entity_poly.entity_id
_entity_poly.type
_entity_poly.pdbx_seq_one_letter_code
_entity_poly.pdbx_strand_id
1 'polypeptide(L)'
;LQQYPIKGVIWYQGESNAHNMDAHSQLFRLLVDSWRTNWKNPQMPFYFVQLSSLNRPSWTWFRDSQLRLMKSIPNTGMAVSSDYGDSLDVHPTNKQPVGERLGRWALNQTYGHGVTPSGPIYNKVEREGDALVVSFAYGDGLRTSDGQSPRCFEIAGEEGMFYPAQAKIEGDQVRLTSPEVKLPRFVRYGWQPFTRANLVNSDGLPASTFRGDTDSIITIINSCCTMKSDPKKQYSNIKTISGFPAGEAGYDLGVSACYGGFIGDYMVVAGGCNFPEPGKKKYY
;
A
#
# COMPACT_ATOMS: atom_id res chain seq x y z
N LEU A 1 -10.96 25.97 -0.10
CA LEU A 1 -9.74 25.30 -0.66
C LEU A 1 -9.92 24.90 -2.13
N GLN A 2 -11.13 24.53 -2.58
CA GLN A 2 -11.41 24.14 -3.97
C GLN A 2 -11.10 25.23 -5.02
N GLN A 3 -10.98 26.48 -4.60
CA GLN A 3 -10.60 27.60 -5.47
C GLN A 3 -9.11 27.60 -5.85
N TYR A 4 -8.28 26.84 -5.14
CA TYR A 4 -6.87 26.74 -5.47
C TYR A 4 -6.63 25.61 -6.47
N PRO A 5 -6.02 25.88 -7.62
CA PRO A 5 -5.62 24.86 -8.56
C PRO A 5 -4.51 24.01 -7.95
N ILE A 6 -4.72 22.68 -7.92
CA ILE A 6 -3.72 21.72 -7.49
C ILE A 6 -3.36 20.77 -8.63
N LYS A 7 -2.12 20.33 -8.70
CA LYS A 7 -1.63 19.39 -9.72
C LYS A 7 -1.80 17.93 -9.31
N GLY A 8 -1.97 17.66 -8.04
CA GLY A 8 -2.11 16.31 -7.48
C GLY A 8 -2.15 16.36 -5.97
N VAL A 9 -2.24 15.19 -5.37
CA VAL A 9 -2.30 14.99 -3.91
C VAL A 9 -1.17 14.08 -3.48
N ILE A 10 -0.53 14.40 -2.37
CA ILE A 10 0.35 13.49 -1.63
C ILE A 10 -0.34 13.12 -0.32
N TRP A 11 -0.31 11.82 0.03
CA TRP A 11 -1.11 11.30 1.14
C TRP A 11 -0.30 10.35 2.02
N TYR A 12 -0.26 10.60 3.32
CA TYR A 12 0.36 9.70 4.28
C TYR A 12 -0.56 9.46 5.45
N GLN A 13 -1.21 8.30 5.47
CA GLN A 13 -2.10 7.86 6.53
C GLN A 13 -2.40 6.36 6.38
N GLY A 14 -2.82 5.71 7.46
CA GLY A 14 -3.31 4.33 7.41
C GLY A 14 -3.08 3.55 8.69
N GLU A 15 -2.26 4.05 9.61
CA GLU A 15 -1.79 3.34 10.79
C GLU A 15 -2.95 2.92 11.70
N SER A 16 -3.91 3.82 11.92
CA SER A 16 -5.11 3.52 12.70
C SER A 16 -6.13 2.66 11.96
N ASN A 17 -6.01 2.54 10.63
CA ASN A 17 -6.90 1.75 9.78
C ASN A 17 -6.37 0.34 9.49
N ALA A 18 -5.12 0.04 9.89
CA ALA A 18 -4.45 -1.19 9.50
C ALA A 18 -5.11 -2.48 10.03
N HIS A 19 -5.99 -2.38 11.01
CA HIS A 19 -6.79 -3.49 11.53
C HIS A 19 -8.04 -3.79 10.68
N ASN A 20 -8.44 -2.89 9.77
CA ASN A 20 -9.61 -3.07 8.89
C ASN A 20 -9.28 -2.62 7.45
N MET A 21 -8.56 -3.48 6.73
CA MET A 21 -8.07 -3.21 5.37
C MET A 21 -9.20 -3.02 4.36
N ASP A 22 -10.30 -3.75 4.50
CA ASP A 22 -11.40 -3.72 3.53
C ASP A 22 -12.13 -2.39 3.62
N ALA A 23 -12.44 -1.94 4.83
CA ALA A 23 -13.01 -0.62 5.04
C ALA A 23 -12.05 0.49 4.57
N HIS A 24 -10.75 0.39 4.90
CA HIS A 24 -9.75 1.34 4.41
C HIS A 24 -9.73 1.39 2.89
N SER A 25 -9.72 0.24 2.22
CA SER A 25 -9.64 0.17 0.76
C SER A 25 -10.85 0.82 0.08
N GLN A 26 -12.05 0.64 0.64
CA GLN A 26 -13.25 1.30 0.15
C GLN A 26 -13.21 2.81 0.38
N LEU A 27 -12.87 3.23 1.60
CA LEU A 27 -12.81 4.64 1.97
C LEU A 27 -11.72 5.40 1.22
N PHE A 28 -10.57 4.78 0.96
CA PHE A 28 -9.51 5.41 0.18
C PHE A 28 -9.95 5.65 -1.28
N ARG A 29 -10.68 4.71 -1.90
CA ARG A 29 -11.27 4.92 -3.23
C ARG A 29 -12.25 6.08 -3.24
N LEU A 30 -13.16 6.10 -2.27
CA LEU A 30 -14.13 7.18 -2.13
C LEU A 30 -13.45 8.53 -1.91
N LEU A 31 -12.38 8.57 -1.11
CA LEU A 31 -11.57 9.77 -0.91
C LEU A 31 -10.99 10.29 -2.23
N VAL A 32 -10.33 9.42 -3.00
CA VAL A 32 -9.75 9.79 -4.30
C VAL A 32 -10.83 10.29 -5.26
N ASP A 33 -11.93 9.60 -5.38
CA ASP A 33 -13.03 9.96 -6.28
C ASP A 33 -13.71 11.27 -5.85
N SER A 34 -13.88 11.47 -4.55
CA SER A 34 -14.44 12.72 -3.98
C SER A 34 -13.53 13.92 -4.32
N TRP A 35 -12.24 13.80 -4.13
CA TRP A 35 -11.31 14.88 -4.46
C TRP A 35 -11.28 15.16 -5.96
N ARG A 36 -11.22 14.14 -6.79
CA ARG A 36 -11.28 14.27 -8.26
C ARG A 36 -12.54 14.98 -8.71
N THR A 37 -13.66 14.64 -8.13
CA THR A 37 -14.97 15.27 -8.41
C THR A 37 -14.98 16.74 -7.98
N ASN A 38 -14.56 17.03 -6.75
CA ASN A 38 -14.61 18.38 -6.20
C ASN A 38 -13.68 19.36 -6.94
N TRP A 39 -12.49 18.91 -7.36
CA TRP A 39 -11.57 19.73 -8.18
C TRP A 39 -11.87 19.64 -9.67
N LYS A 40 -12.92 18.92 -10.08
CA LYS A 40 -13.30 18.71 -11.51
C LYS A 40 -12.12 18.20 -12.35
N ASN A 41 -11.29 17.36 -11.75
CA ASN A 41 -10.14 16.74 -12.41
C ASN A 41 -10.17 15.23 -12.18
N PRO A 42 -10.83 14.45 -13.06
CA PRO A 42 -10.97 13.00 -12.90
C PRO A 42 -9.62 12.26 -13.04
N GLN A 43 -8.61 12.92 -13.59
CA GLN A 43 -7.27 12.38 -13.76
C GLN A 43 -6.28 12.90 -12.71
N MET A 44 -6.74 13.60 -11.68
CA MET A 44 -5.86 14.16 -10.66
C MET A 44 -5.01 13.06 -10.02
N PRO A 45 -3.67 13.20 -10.05
CA PRO A 45 -2.77 12.23 -9.46
C PRO A 45 -2.91 12.15 -7.94
N PHE A 46 -2.82 10.92 -7.42
CA PHE A 46 -2.81 10.65 -5.99
C PHE A 46 -1.62 9.78 -5.64
N TYR A 47 -0.64 10.35 -4.94
CA TYR A 47 0.58 9.64 -4.51
C TYR A 47 0.52 9.42 -3.02
N PHE A 48 0.65 8.18 -2.58
CA PHE A 48 0.49 7.86 -1.17
C PHE A 48 1.63 6.99 -0.65
N VAL A 49 1.74 6.91 0.68
CA VAL A 49 2.81 6.16 1.34
C VAL A 49 2.31 4.78 1.70
N GLN A 50 3.06 3.73 1.30
CA GLN A 50 2.93 2.42 1.92
C GLN A 50 3.52 2.51 3.33
N LEU A 51 2.77 2.04 4.34
CA LEU A 51 3.19 2.15 5.73
C LEU A 51 4.59 1.56 5.98
N SER A 52 5.31 2.20 6.86
CA SER A 52 6.62 1.75 7.35
C SER A 52 6.51 0.41 8.09
N SER A 53 7.65 -0.16 8.45
CA SER A 53 7.68 -1.37 9.30
C SER A 53 7.30 -1.06 10.74
N LEU A 54 6.46 -1.91 11.33
CA LEU A 54 6.06 -1.87 12.74
C LEU A 54 5.67 -3.28 13.18
N ASN A 55 5.99 -3.69 14.39
CA ASN A 55 5.67 -5.02 14.88
C ASN A 55 4.19 -5.17 15.29
N ARG A 56 3.29 -5.12 14.31
CA ARG A 56 1.84 -5.38 14.46
C ARG A 56 1.37 -6.41 13.44
N PRO A 57 0.59 -7.43 13.85
CA PRO A 57 0.19 -8.54 12.96
C PRO A 57 -0.52 -8.13 11.67
N SER A 58 -1.34 -7.07 11.72
CA SER A 58 -2.08 -6.58 10.55
C SER A 58 -1.24 -5.84 9.50
N TRP A 59 0.01 -5.47 9.84
CA TRP A 59 0.82 -4.55 9.05
C TRP A 59 1.18 -5.08 7.66
N THR A 60 1.52 -6.36 7.56
CA THR A 60 1.87 -7.00 6.28
C THR A 60 0.70 -7.02 5.33
N TRP A 61 -0.48 -7.40 5.82
CA TRP A 61 -1.72 -7.41 5.05
C TRP A 61 -2.10 -6.01 4.59
N PHE A 62 -1.93 -5.01 5.45
CA PHE A 62 -2.23 -3.64 5.12
C PHE A 62 -1.29 -3.08 4.04
N ARG A 63 0.01 -3.34 4.13
CA ARG A 63 0.97 -2.97 3.08
C ARG A 63 0.65 -3.61 1.73
N ASP A 64 0.27 -4.89 1.72
CA ASP A 64 -0.18 -5.57 0.49
C ASP A 64 -1.49 -4.95 -0.05
N SER A 65 -2.43 -4.61 0.82
CA SER A 65 -3.66 -3.93 0.39
C SER A 65 -3.38 -2.56 -0.24
N GLN A 66 -2.42 -1.81 0.30
CA GLN A 66 -1.98 -0.53 -0.28
C GLN A 66 -1.36 -0.73 -1.68
N LEU A 67 -0.55 -1.78 -1.89
CA LEU A 67 -0.06 -2.11 -3.23
C LEU A 67 -1.19 -2.43 -4.20
N ARG A 68 -2.21 -3.17 -3.75
CA ARG A 68 -3.40 -3.48 -4.57
C ARG A 68 -4.21 -2.23 -4.89
N LEU A 69 -4.33 -1.29 -3.96
CA LEU A 69 -4.97 0.01 -4.20
C LEU A 69 -4.25 0.79 -5.29
N MET A 70 -2.92 0.89 -5.22
CA MET A 70 -2.13 1.55 -6.26
C MET A 70 -2.37 0.93 -7.65
N LYS A 71 -2.40 -0.41 -7.74
CA LYS A 71 -2.62 -1.11 -9.01
C LYS A 71 -4.04 -0.96 -9.55
N SER A 72 -5.02 -0.70 -8.71
CA SER A 72 -6.44 -0.71 -9.06
C SER A 72 -7.09 0.66 -9.22
N ILE A 73 -6.42 1.72 -8.76
CA ILE A 73 -6.89 3.10 -8.92
C ILE A 73 -5.97 3.80 -9.94
N PRO A 74 -6.49 4.23 -11.09
CA PRO A 74 -5.69 4.92 -12.10
C PRO A 74 -5.04 6.20 -11.55
N ASN A 75 -3.89 6.58 -12.11
CA ASN A 75 -3.13 7.78 -11.75
C ASN A 75 -2.79 7.85 -10.25
N THR A 76 -2.43 6.71 -9.67
CA THR A 76 -1.87 6.64 -8.33
C THR A 76 -0.42 6.15 -8.38
N GLY A 77 0.32 6.48 -7.32
CA GLY A 77 1.68 6.01 -7.11
C GLY A 77 1.90 5.80 -5.61
N MET A 78 2.86 4.94 -5.25
CA MET A 78 3.07 4.56 -3.87
C MET A 78 4.55 4.65 -3.48
N ALA A 79 4.85 5.49 -2.50
CA ALA A 79 6.15 5.58 -1.89
C ALA A 79 6.29 4.49 -0.81
N VAL A 80 7.21 3.55 -1.01
CA VAL A 80 7.53 2.52 -0.02
C VAL A 80 8.30 3.15 1.13
N SER A 81 8.00 2.81 2.37
CA SER A 81 8.69 3.32 3.56
C SER A 81 9.05 2.24 4.59
N SER A 82 8.94 0.97 4.21
CA SER A 82 9.21 -0.17 5.12
C SER A 82 10.65 -0.24 5.65
N ASP A 83 11.59 0.38 4.97
CA ASP A 83 13.00 0.49 5.35
C ASP A 83 13.29 1.58 6.41
N TYR A 84 12.33 2.44 6.72
CA TYR A 84 12.43 3.52 7.71
C TYR A 84 11.51 3.35 8.91
N GLY A 85 11.00 2.14 9.14
CA GLY A 85 10.16 1.84 10.29
C GLY A 85 10.92 1.64 11.59
N ASP A 86 10.17 1.60 12.68
CA ASP A 86 10.62 1.16 13.99
C ASP A 86 9.74 0.00 14.47
N SER A 87 10.30 -0.91 15.25
CA SER A 87 9.56 -2.08 15.72
C SER A 87 8.51 -1.76 16.78
N LEU A 88 8.67 -0.68 17.49
CA LEU A 88 7.86 -0.27 18.65
C LEU A 88 7.14 1.06 18.45
N ASP A 89 7.71 1.96 17.63
CA ASP A 89 7.11 3.27 17.37
C ASP A 89 6.48 3.32 15.97
N VAL A 90 5.22 3.71 15.94
CA VAL A 90 4.44 3.90 14.72
C VAL A 90 4.87 5.14 13.91
N HIS A 91 5.66 6.03 14.53
CA HIS A 91 6.10 7.29 13.93
C HIS A 91 7.58 7.23 13.51
N PRO A 92 7.90 6.84 12.28
CA PRO A 92 9.27 6.93 11.78
C PRO A 92 9.79 8.37 11.91
N THR A 93 10.96 8.54 12.48
CA THR A 93 11.55 9.87 12.70
C THR A 93 12.11 10.49 11.43
N ASN A 94 12.66 9.66 10.53
CA ASN A 94 13.18 10.12 9.25
C ASN A 94 12.09 10.17 8.18
N LYS A 95 11.55 11.35 7.90
CA LYS A 95 10.49 11.58 6.89
C LYS A 95 11.03 12.06 5.54
N GLN A 96 12.30 12.49 5.49
CA GLN A 96 12.89 13.03 4.26
C GLN A 96 12.82 12.04 3.09
N PRO A 97 13.24 10.75 3.22
CA PRO A 97 13.17 9.81 2.12
C PRO A 97 11.74 9.53 1.65
N VAL A 98 10.77 9.61 2.54
CA VAL A 98 9.35 9.47 2.18
C VAL A 98 8.90 10.61 1.28
N GLY A 99 9.26 11.85 1.63
CA GLY A 99 8.99 13.03 0.81
C GLY A 99 9.68 12.97 -0.56
N GLU A 100 10.94 12.55 -0.59
CA GLU A 100 11.70 12.36 -1.84
C GLU A 100 11.07 11.30 -2.74
N ARG A 101 10.61 10.18 -2.20
CA ARG A 101 9.93 9.11 -2.96
C ARG A 101 8.58 9.56 -3.51
N LEU A 102 7.80 10.31 -2.74
CA LEU A 102 6.56 10.94 -3.25
C LEU A 102 6.88 11.97 -4.34
N GLY A 103 7.94 12.76 -4.17
CA GLY A 103 8.43 13.72 -5.15
C GLY A 103 8.84 13.05 -6.46
N ARG A 104 9.49 11.86 -6.43
CA ARG A 104 9.86 11.10 -7.63
C ARG A 104 8.62 10.68 -8.44
N TRP A 105 7.54 10.24 -7.79
CA TRP A 105 6.28 9.96 -8.45
C TRP A 105 5.72 11.20 -9.15
N ALA A 106 5.71 12.34 -8.46
CA ALA A 106 5.23 13.59 -9.03
C ALA A 106 6.11 14.05 -10.21
N LEU A 107 7.42 14.02 -10.06
CA LEU A 107 8.37 14.39 -11.13
C LEU A 107 8.17 13.51 -12.37
N ASN A 108 8.07 12.20 -12.20
CA ASN A 108 7.89 11.29 -13.32
C ASN A 108 6.49 11.40 -13.94
N GLN A 109 5.43 11.18 -13.16
CA GLN A 109 4.07 11.00 -13.70
C GLN A 109 3.31 12.32 -13.92
N THR A 110 3.56 13.35 -13.11
CA THR A 110 2.85 14.63 -13.22
C THR A 110 3.62 15.63 -14.08
N TYR A 111 4.94 15.65 -13.96
CA TYR A 111 5.79 16.65 -14.61
C TYR A 111 6.61 16.10 -15.77
N GLY A 112 6.56 14.79 -16.06
CA GLY A 112 7.19 14.17 -17.23
C GLY A 112 8.72 14.11 -17.19
N HIS A 113 9.33 14.19 -16.02
CA HIS A 113 10.79 14.04 -15.87
C HIS A 113 11.20 12.56 -15.95
N GLY A 114 12.35 12.28 -16.54
CA GLY A 114 12.90 10.93 -16.73
C GLY A 114 13.50 10.31 -15.46
N VAL A 115 12.94 10.56 -14.28
CA VAL A 115 13.40 9.94 -13.02
C VAL A 115 12.64 8.66 -12.74
N THR A 116 13.28 7.65 -12.18
CA THR A 116 12.60 6.41 -11.75
C THR A 116 11.66 6.72 -10.59
N PRO A 117 10.35 6.47 -10.71
CA PRO A 117 9.38 6.91 -9.69
C PRO A 117 9.38 6.02 -8.45
N SER A 118 9.74 4.75 -8.57
CA SER A 118 9.61 3.76 -7.51
C SER A 118 10.77 2.77 -7.47
N GLY A 119 10.89 2.07 -6.36
CA GLY A 119 11.61 0.79 -6.30
C GLY A 119 10.82 -0.34 -6.96
N PRO A 120 11.32 -1.58 -6.92
CA PRO A 120 10.68 -2.72 -7.56
C PRO A 120 9.25 -2.93 -7.07
N ILE A 121 8.30 -2.92 -8.01
CA ILE A 121 6.89 -3.20 -7.78
C ILE A 121 6.59 -4.58 -8.38
N TYR A 122 6.09 -5.50 -7.56
CA TYR A 122 5.68 -6.83 -8.01
C TYR A 122 4.81 -6.74 -9.27
N ASN A 123 5.21 -7.45 -10.31
CA ASN A 123 4.48 -7.55 -11.57
C ASN A 123 3.78 -8.90 -11.70
N LYS A 124 4.55 -9.97 -11.82
CA LYS A 124 4.05 -11.35 -11.93
C LYS A 124 5.02 -12.35 -11.32
N VAL A 125 4.53 -13.57 -11.13
CA VAL A 125 5.35 -14.75 -10.79
C VAL A 125 5.02 -15.88 -11.74
N GLU A 126 6.04 -16.59 -12.17
CA GLU A 126 5.95 -17.76 -13.03
C GLU A 126 6.66 -18.94 -12.39
N ARG A 127 6.14 -20.15 -12.57
CA ARG A 127 6.79 -21.36 -12.07
C ARG A 127 7.68 -21.97 -13.17
N GLU A 128 8.91 -22.26 -12.79
CA GLU A 128 9.88 -22.99 -13.62
C GLU A 128 10.39 -24.21 -12.85
N GLY A 129 9.75 -25.36 -13.06
CA GLY A 129 10.06 -26.59 -12.32
C GLY A 129 9.73 -26.44 -10.82
N ASP A 130 10.75 -26.53 -9.98
CA ASP A 130 10.67 -26.37 -8.53
C ASP A 130 11.00 -24.94 -8.06
N ALA A 131 11.15 -24.00 -8.98
CA ALA A 131 11.39 -22.59 -8.69
C ALA A 131 10.21 -21.70 -9.04
N LEU A 132 10.13 -20.53 -8.37
CA LEU A 132 9.34 -19.38 -8.80
C LEU A 132 10.26 -18.29 -9.32
N VAL A 133 9.89 -17.67 -10.43
CA VAL A 133 10.57 -16.52 -11.01
C VAL A 133 9.66 -15.30 -10.90
N VAL A 134 10.10 -14.32 -10.12
CA VAL A 134 9.35 -13.09 -9.85
C VAL A 134 9.91 -11.96 -10.69
N SER A 135 9.06 -11.27 -11.44
CA SER A 135 9.40 -10.08 -12.20
C SER A 135 8.76 -8.82 -11.61
N PHE A 136 9.41 -7.69 -11.86
CA PHE A 136 9.06 -6.42 -11.27
C PHE A 136 8.94 -5.32 -12.33
N ALA A 137 8.00 -4.39 -12.13
CA ALA A 137 8.10 -3.07 -12.73
C ALA A 137 9.11 -2.23 -11.94
N TYR A 138 9.83 -1.34 -12.59
CA TYR A 138 10.92 -0.53 -12.00
C TYR A 138 12.03 -1.35 -11.34
N GLY A 139 12.26 -2.56 -11.90
CA GLY A 139 13.27 -3.50 -11.39
C GLY A 139 14.65 -3.37 -12.04
N ASP A 140 14.91 -2.33 -12.81
CA ASP A 140 16.19 -2.14 -13.50
C ASP A 140 17.36 -2.11 -12.51
N GLY A 141 18.34 -2.98 -12.73
CA GLY A 141 19.52 -3.09 -11.87
C GLY A 141 19.19 -3.58 -10.46
N LEU A 142 18.32 -4.60 -10.35
CA LEU A 142 18.03 -5.27 -9.08
C LEU A 142 19.30 -5.62 -8.32
N ARG A 143 19.30 -5.26 -7.05
CA ARG A 143 20.37 -5.58 -6.09
C ARG A 143 19.84 -5.57 -4.67
N THR A 144 20.69 -5.88 -3.73
CA THR A 144 20.37 -5.72 -2.31
C THR A 144 20.98 -4.43 -1.77
N SER A 145 20.30 -3.79 -0.82
CA SER A 145 20.74 -2.51 -0.24
C SER A 145 22.00 -2.63 0.63
N ASP A 146 22.32 -3.83 1.09
CA ASP A 146 23.41 -4.12 2.02
C ASP A 146 24.46 -5.10 1.45
N GLY A 147 24.35 -5.48 0.17
CA GLY A 147 25.25 -6.43 -0.48
C GLY A 147 25.15 -7.88 0.02
N GLN A 148 24.23 -8.18 0.93
CA GLN A 148 23.95 -9.54 1.39
C GLN A 148 22.98 -10.24 0.44
N SER A 149 22.78 -11.55 0.61
CA SER A 149 21.77 -12.28 -0.16
C SER A 149 20.38 -11.65 -0.01
N PRO A 150 19.54 -11.68 -1.07
CA PRO A 150 18.16 -11.24 -0.97
C PRO A 150 17.43 -12.05 0.11
N ARG A 151 16.67 -11.37 0.96
CA ARG A 151 15.97 -11.99 2.09
C ARG A 151 14.53 -11.57 2.21
N CYS A 152 13.80 -12.21 3.13
CA CYS A 152 12.38 -11.98 3.38
C CYS A 152 11.47 -12.41 2.22
N PHE A 153 11.93 -13.34 1.39
CA PHE A 153 11.10 -14.08 0.46
C PHE A 153 10.62 -15.37 1.10
N GLU A 154 9.37 -15.71 0.88
CA GLU A 154 8.76 -16.97 1.28
C GLU A 154 7.92 -17.52 0.13
N ILE A 155 7.92 -18.84 -0.04
CA ILE A 155 7.13 -19.54 -1.05
C ILE A 155 6.30 -20.65 -0.42
N ALA A 156 5.18 -20.99 -1.05
CA ALA A 156 4.31 -22.09 -0.65
C ALA A 156 3.82 -22.89 -1.86
N GLY A 157 3.50 -24.15 -1.65
CA GLY A 157 2.75 -24.97 -2.58
C GLY A 157 1.23 -24.75 -2.46
N GLU A 158 0.47 -25.69 -2.98
CA GLU A 158 -1.00 -25.64 -3.02
C GLU A 158 -1.63 -25.62 -1.61
N GLU A 159 -0.98 -26.24 -0.64
CA GLU A 159 -1.39 -26.28 0.77
C GLU A 159 -1.32 -24.91 1.46
N GLY A 160 -0.65 -23.91 0.84
CA GLY A 160 -0.55 -22.55 1.36
C GLY A 160 0.36 -22.38 2.60
N MET A 161 1.17 -23.41 2.92
CA MET A 161 2.15 -23.31 3.99
C MET A 161 3.42 -22.66 3.47
N PHE A 162 3.77 -21.48 4.01
CA PHE A 162 4.90 -20.69 3.55
C PHE A 162 6.20 -21.08 4.25
N TYR A 163 7.25 -21.25 3.45
CA TYR A 163 8.62 -21.54 3.88
C TYR A 163 9.58 -20.47 3.38
N PRO A 164 10.65 -20.16 4.13
CA PRO A 164 11.71 -19.28 3.63
C PRO A 164 12.27 -19.77 2.29
N ALA A 165 12.44 -18.85 1.36
CA ALA A 165 12.99 -19.14 0.05
C ALA A 165 14.46 -18.72 -0.04
N GLN A 166 15.27 -19.55 -0.69
CA GLN A 166 16.56 -19.14 -1.23
C GLN A 166 16.29 -18.27 -2.46
N ALA A 167 16.77 -17.02 -2.42
CA ALA A 167 16.54 -16.05 -3.46
C ALA A 167 17.82 -15.71 -4.20
N LYS A 168 17.77 -15.69 -5.53
CA LYS A 168 18.87 -15.32 -6.42
C LYS A 168 18.38 -14.26 -7.41
N ILE A 169 19.09 -13.14 -7.51
CA ILE A 169 18.83 -12.12 -8.51
C ILE A 169 19.38 -12.61 -9.85
N GLU A 170 18.55 -12.59 -10.89
CA GLU A 170 18.89 -12.96 -12.26
C GLU A 170 18.40 -11.86 -13.21
N GLY A 171 19.28 -10.89 -13.50
CA GLY A 171 18.92 -9.69 -14.26
C GLY A 171 17.96 -8.80 -13.48
N ASP A 172 16.77 -8.60 -14.02
CA ASP A 172 15.66 -7.83 -13.44
C ASP A 172 14.60 -8.70 -12.74
N GLN A 173 14.94 -9.96 -12.49
CA GLN A 173 14.07 -10.96 -11.87
C GLN A 173 14.72 -11.57 -10.62
N VAL A 174 13.88 -12.21 -9.81
CA VAL A 174 14.35 -12.99 -8.65
C VAL A 174 13.85 -14.43 -8.76
N ARG A 175 14.77 -15.36 -8.80
CA ARG A 175 14.51 -16.81 -8.73
C ARG A 175 14.45 -17.25 -7.29
N LEU A 176 13.41 -18.00 -6.94
CA LEU A 176 13.13 -18.48 -5.58
C LEU A 176 13.00 -20.00 -5.56
N THR A 177 13.67 -20.64 -4.64
CA THR A 177 13.56 -22.08 -4.37
C THR A 177 13.47 -22.35 -2.88
N SER A 178 12.89 -23.49 -2.49
CA SER A 178 12.91 -23.98 -1.12
C SER A 178 12.95 -25.51 -1.12
N PRO A 179 13.79 -26.16 -0.32
CA PRO A 179 13.82 -27.63 -0.24
C PRO A 179 12.50 -28.22 0.28
N GLU A 180 11.72 -27.44 1.04
CA GLU A 180 10.43 -27.82 1.60
C GLU A 180 9.29 -27.75 0.58
N VAL A 181 9.48 -27.06 -0.57
CA VAL A 181 8.38 -26.79 -1.53
C VAL A 181 8.80 -27.27 -2.92
N LYS A 182 8.31 -28.44 -3.33
CA LYS A 182 8.65 -29.06 -4.63
C LYS A 182 7.81 -28.51 -5.80
N LEU A 183 6.59 -28.09 -5.53
CA LEU A 183 5.68 -27.51 -6.51
C LEU A 183 5.19 -26.15 -6.01
N PRO A 184 6.04 -25.11 -6.08
CA PRO A 184 5.70 -23.80 -5.57
C PRO A 184 4.63 -23.15 -6.44
N ARG A 185 3.68 -22.49 -5.75
CA ARG A 185 2.57 -21.75 -6.37
C ARG A 185 2.49 -20.32 -5.88
N PHE A 186 2.69 -20.12 -4.59
CA PHE A 186 2.53 -18.82 -3.94
C PHE A 186 3.87 -18.23 -3.53
N VAL A 187 3.95 -16.90 -3.62
CA VAL A 187 5.10 -16.11 -3.17
C VAL A 187 4.63 -14.96 -2.30
N ARG A 188 5.45 -14.59 -1.32
CA ARG A 188 5.32 -13.33 -0.59
C ARG A 188 6.69 -12.76 -0.25
N TYR A 189 6.76 -11.43 -0.16
CA TYR A 189 7.98 -10.69 0.14
C TYR A 189 7.74 -9.62 1.19
N GLY A 190 8.70 -9.46 2.11
CA GLY A 190 8.60 -8.51 3.18
C GLY A 190 7.40 -8.76 4.10
N TRP A 191 7.03 -10.04 4.29
CA TRP A 191 5.79 -10.45 4.95
C TRP A 191 5.90 -10.45 6.48
N GLN A 192 6.98 -9.94 7.03
CA GLN A 192 7.12 -9.69 8.45
C GLN A 192 6.54 -8.30 8.78
N PRO A 193 5.80 -8.13 9.89
CA PRO A 193 5.27 -6.83 10.31
C PRO A 193 6.37 -5.77 10.42
N PHE A 194 7.44 -6.06 11.17
CA PHE A 194 8.71 -5.35 11.09
C PHE A 194 9.65 -6.12 10.16
N THR A 195 9.83 -5.64 8.95
CA THR A 195 10.61 -6.35 7.92
C THR A 195 12.02 -5.78 7.79
N ARG A 196 12.97 -6.68 7.47
CA ARG A 196 14.34 -6.34 7.07
C ARG A 196 14.62 -6.70 5.62
N ALA A 197 13.59 -6.61 4.79
CA ALA A 197 13.66 -6.81 3.35
C ALA A 197 14.68 -5.85 2.73
N ASN A 198 15.53 -6.36 1.82
CA ASN A 198 16.69 -5.63 1.32
C ASN A 198 16.74 -5.49 -0.21
N LEU A 199 15.70 -5.89 -0.94
CA LEU A 199 15.68 -5.77 -2.40
C LEU A 199 15.46 -4.31 -2.80
N VAL A 200 16.35 -3.80 -3.67
CA VAL A 200 16.27 -2.44 -4.23
C VAL A 200 16.60 -2.48 -5.72
N ASN A 201 16.25 -1.41 -6.44
CA ASN A 201 16.71 -1.21 -7.83
C ASN A 201 18.03 -0.43 -7.91
N SER A 202 18.45 -0.07 -9.12
CA SER A 202 19.67 0.72 -9.37
C SER A 202 19.68 2.06 -8.63
N ASP A 203 18.53 2.71 -8.45
CA ASP A 203 18.38 3.97 -7.71
C ASP A 203 18.40 3.79 -6.18
N GLY A 204 18.52 2.55 -5.68
CA GLY A 204 18.46 2.24 -4.25
C GLY A 204 17.08 2.35 -3.63
N LEU A 205 16.03 2.41 -4.44
CA LEU A 205 14.66 2.47 -3.97
C LEU A 205 14.16 1.08 -3.58
N PRO A 206 13.51 0.91 -2.41
CA PRO A 206 13.14 -0.40 -1.89
C PRO A 206 11.92 -1.00 -2.62
N ALA A 207 11.94 -2.33 -2.72
CA ALA A 207 10.77 -3.08 -3.19
C ALA A 207 9.63 -3.04 -2.17
N SER A 208 8.41 -2.97 -2.68
CA SER A 208 7.20 -3.02 -1.84
C SER A 208 6.97 -4.40 -1.23
N THR A 209 6.28 -4.46 -0.09
CA THR A 209 5.67 -5.71 0.39
C THR A 209 4.63 -6.19 -0.62
N PHE A 210 4.63 -7.49 -0.94
CA PHE A 210 3.66 -8.10 -1.85
C PHE A 210 3.40 -9.56 -1.56
N ARG A 211 2.34 -10.08 -2.15
CA ARG A 211 2.06 -11.50 -2.36
C ARG A 211 1.54 -11.72 -3.77
N GLY A 212 1.81 -12.90 -4.32
CA GLY A 212 1.36 -13.32 -5.65
C GLY A 212 1.21 -14.83 -5.75
N ASP A 213 0.61 -15.27 -6.82
CA ASP A 213 0.47 -16.68 -7.17
C ASP A 213 0.63 -16.90 -8.69
N THR A 214 0.94 -18.13 -9.08
CA THR A 214 1.21 -18.50 -10.49
C THR A 214 -0.04 -18.53 -11.36
N ASP A 215 -1.24 -18.59 -10.77
CA ASP A 215 -2.51 -18.63 -11.50
C ASP A 215 -3.11 -17.24 -11.66
N SER A 216 -2.51 -16.27 -10.99
CA SER A 216 -2.78 -14.88 -11.29
C SER A 216 -2.26 -14.57 -12.70
N ILE A 217 -2.97 -15.11 -13.73
CA ILE A 217 -3.22 -14.22 -14.85
C ILE A 217 -3.69 -12.95 -14.16
N ILE A 218 -2.94 -11.86 -14.32
CA ILE A 218 -3.50 -10.55 -14.16
C ILE A 218 -4.54 -10.45 -15.30
N THR A 219 -5.62 -11.16 -15.17
CA THR A 219 -6.90 -10.62 -15.44
C THR A 219 -6.91 -9.45 -14.46
N ILE A 220 -6.45 -8.29 -14.94
CA ILE A 220 -7.23 -7.10 -14.67
C ILE A 220 -8.63 -7.57 -15.01
N ILE A 221 -9.26 -8.24 -14.04
CA ILE A 221 -10.67 -8.17 -13.93
C ILE A 221 -10.83 -6.67 -13.65
N ASN A 222 -11.01 -5.92 -14.74
CA ASN A 222 -12.07 -4.98 -14.86
C ASN A 222 -13.41 -5.76 -14.58
N SER A 223 -13.49 -6.49 -13.52
CA SER A 223 -14.61 -6.56 -12.64
C SER A 223 -14.62 -5.17 -11.97
N CYS A 224 -14.71 -4.21 -12.89
CA CYS A 224 -15.76 -3.27 -12.82
C CYS A 224 -16.94 -3.97 -12.15
N CYS A 225 -17.00 -3.95 -10.82
CA CYS A 225 -18.23 -3.56 -10.20
C CYS A 225 -18.52 -2.21 -10.86
N THR A 226 -19.07 -2.25 -12.07
CA THR A 226 -19.99 -1.24 -12.55
C THR A 226 -21.14 -1.33 -11.55
N MET A 227 -20.93 -0.80 -10.36
CA MET A 227 -21.98 -0.03 -9.74
C MET A 227 -22.22 1.09 -10.76
N LYS A 228 -23.10 0.80 -11.72
CA LYS A 228 -23.86 1.85 -12.36
C LYS A 228 -24.37 2.65 -11.19
N SER A 229 -23.77 3.80 -10.98
CA SER A 229 -24.28 4.79 -10.07
C SER A 229 -25.72 5.02 -10.54
N ASP A 230 -26.66 4.38 -9.88
CA ASP A 230 -28.06 4.75 -10.02
C ASP A 230 -28.15 6.13 -9.37
N PRO A 231 -28.32 7.22 -10.13
CA PRO A 231 -28.35 8.57 -9.58
C PRO A 231 -29.55 8.80 -8.66
N LYS A 232 -30.38 7.80 -8.42
CA LYS A 232 -31.56 7.84 -7.58
C LYS A 232 -31.47 7.00 -6.29
N LYS A 233 -30.37 6.30 -6.01
CA LYS A 233 -30.18 5.71 -4.69
C LYS A 233 -29.78 6.79 -3.70
N GLN A 234 -30.79 7.41 -3.08
CA GLN A 234 -30.62 8.13 -1.83
C GLN A 234 -29.97 7.17 -0.81
N TYR A 235 -28.73 7.44 -0.44
CA TYR A 235 -28.09 6.80 0.71
C TYR A 235 -28.69 7.40 2.00
N SER A 236 -29.99 7.18 2.23
CA SER A 236 -30.62 7.43 3.51
C SER A 236 -30.26 6.28 4.45
N ASN A 237 -29.57 6.62 5.54
CA ASN A 237 -29.16 5.78 6.65
C ASN A 237 -27.81 5.06 6.50
N ILE A 238 -26.69 5.80 6.51
CA ILE A 238 -25.45 5.28 7.07
C ILE A 238 -25.63 5.29 8.59
N LYS A 239 -26.30 4.29 9.10
CA LYS A 239 -26.24 3.96 10.51
C LYS A 239 -24.90 3.28 10.71
N THR A 240 -24.04 3.92 11.50
CA THR A 240 -22.84 3.39 12.14
C THR A 240 -22.17 2.27 11.36
N ILE A 241 -21.09 2.58 10.62
CA ILE A 241 -20.19 1.54 10.07
C ILE A 241 -19.72 0.76 11.28
N SER A 242 -20.01 -0.55 11.33
CA SER A 242 -19.50 -1.44 12.36
C SER A 242 -17.97 -1.39 12.35
N GLY A 243 -17.36 -0.95 13.43
CA GLY A 243 -15.92 -0.71 13.53
C GLY A 243 -15.55 0.58 14.26
N PHE A 244 -16.49 1.49 14.43
CA PHE A 244 -16.36 2.55 15.43
C PHE A 244 -16.96 2.01 16.74
N PRO A 245 -16.17 1.85 17.80
CA PRO A 245 -16.70 1.47 19.08
C PRO A 245 -17.66 2.56 19.55
N ALA A 246 -18.96 2.27 19.51
CA ALA A 246 -19.95 3.16 20.09
C ALA A 246 -19.77 3.14 21.61
N GLY A 247 -19.49 4.30 22.21
CA GLY A 247 -19.51 4.48 23.64
C GLY A 247 -18.17 4.39 24.38
N GLU A 248 -17.01 4.36 23.70
CA GLU A 248 -15.72 4.58 24.40
C GLU A 248 -15.54 6.06 24.75
N ALA A 249 -15.16 6.32 26.00
CA ALA A 249 -14.86 7.66 26.47
C ALA A 249 -13.74 8.30 25.63
N GLY A 250 -13.99 9.48 25.06
CA GLY A 250 -13.01 10.24 24.30
C GLY A 250 -13.29 10.41 22.81
N TYR A 251 -14.33 9.79 22.26
CA TYR A 251 -14.74 10.01 20.85
C TYR A 251 -15.30 11.39 20.60
N ASP A 252 -15.91 11.98 21.59
CA ASP A 252 -16.43 13.33 21.65
C ASP A 252 -15.32 14.40 21.66
N LEU A 253 -14.07 14.02 21.90
CA LEU A 253 -12.91 14.92 21.82
C LEU A 253 -12.37 15.10 20.38
N GLY A 254 -12.97 14.40 19.42
CA GLY A 254 -12.59 14.47 18.01
C GLY A 254 -11.46 13.54 17.62
N VAL A 255 -11.19 13.45 16.34
CA VAL A 255 -10.14 12.63 15.73
C VAL A 255 -9.15 13.52 14.99
N SER A 256 -7.86 13.22 15.12
CA SER A 256 -6.80 13.87 14.36
C SER A 256 -6.23 12.93 13.30
N ALA A 257 -5.63 13.50 12.23
CA ALA A 257 -5.05 12.74 11.12
C ALA A 257 -6.04 11.74 10.47
N CYS A 258 -7.27 12.18 10.24
CA CYS A 258 -8.32 11.38 9.64
C CYS A 258 -8.42 11.59 8.12
N TYR A 259 -9.04 10.65 7.44
CA TYR A 259 -9.53 10.85 6.08
C TYR A 259 -10.69 11.83 6.10
N GLY A 260 -10.70 12.76 5.16
CA GLY A 260 -11.82 13.65 4.94
C GLY A 260 -12.15 13.73 3.45
N GLY A 261 -13.41 13.57 3.11
CA GLY A 261 -13.89 13.71 1.74
C GLY A 261 -15.38 14.02 1.74
N PHE A 262 -15.90 14.48 0.60
CA PHE A 262 -17.32 14.74 0.45
C PHE A 262 -17.97 13.72 -0.50
N ILE A 263 -19.13 13.23 -0.12
CA ILE A 263 -20.02 12.44 -0.97
C ILE A 263 -21.32 13.25 -1.09
N GLY A 264 -21.51 13.90 -2.23
CA GLY A 264 -22.58 14.90 -2.36
C GLY A 264 -22.37 16.03 -1.35
N ASP A 265 -23.37 16.33 -0.54
CA ASP A 265 -23.34 17.38 0.49
C ASP A 265 -22.79 16.87 1.85
N TYR A 266 -22.38 15.62 1.92
CA TYR A 266 -21.90 15.01 3.16
C TYR A 266 -20.38 14.96 3.21
N MET A 267 -19.81 15.43 4.33
CA MET A 267 -18.42 15.22 4.65
C MET A 267 -18.26 13.81 5.24
N VAL A 268 -17.43 12.98 4.61
CA VAL A 268 -17.04 11.67 5.13
C VAL A 268 -15.68 11.82 5.79
N VAL A 269 -15.59 11.45 7.06
CA VAL A 269 -14.35 11.42 7.83
C VAL A 269 -14.14 10.00 8.29
N ALA A 270 -12.97 9.43 8.00
CA ALA A 270 -12.62 8.06 8.37
C ALA A 270 -11.18 7.95 8.83
N GLY A 271 -10.97 7.22 9.91
CA GLY A 271 -9.66 7.04 10.51
C GLY A 271 -9.21 8.20 11.41
N GLY A 272 -8.00 8.10 11.92
CA GLY A 272 -7.39 9.12 12.77
C GLY A 272 -6.91 8.60 14.12
N CYS A 273 -6.33 9.51 14.89
CA CYS A 273 -5.96 9.29 16.29
C CYS A 273 -6.99 9.98 17.19
N ASN A 274 -7.28 9.36 18.32
CA ASN A 274 -8.03 10.00 19.40
C ASN A 274 -7.08 10.34 20.55
N PHE A 275 -7.32 11.48 21.20
CA PHE A 275 -6.59 11.94 22.38
C PHE A 275 -7.55 12.02 23.58
N PRO A 276 -7.88 10.88 24.22
CA PRO A 276 -8.87 10.84 25.30
C PRO A 276 -8.41 11.61 26.55
N GLU A 277 -7.10 11.86 26.67
CA GLU A 277 -6.53 12.68 27.75
C GLU A 277 -5.51 13.66 27.13
N PRO A 278 -5.39 14.89 27.66
CA PRO A 278 -4.36 15.82 27.22
C PRO A 278 -2.96 15.20 27.29
N GLY A 279 -2.29 15.10 26.15
CA GLY A 279 -0.92 14.58 26.03
C GLY A 279 -0.78 13.07 25.87
N LYS A 280 -1.86 12.28 25.93
CA LYS A 280 -1.81 10.84 25.66
C LYS A 280 -2.50 10.49 24.35
N LYS A 281 -1.75 9.86 23.43
CA LYS A 281 -2.26 9.32 22.17
C LYS A 281 -2.81 7.91 22.40
N LYS A 282 -4.08 7.68 22.08
CA LYS A 282 -4.61 6.32 21.87
C LYS A 282 -4.80 6.10 20.36
N TYR A 283 -4.27 5.00 19.85
CA TYR A 283 -4.45 4.55 18.47
C TYR A 283 -5.52 3.45 18.48
N TYR A 284 -6.47 3.56 17.58
CA TYR A 284 -7.53 2.58 17.36
C TYR A 284 -7.37 1.92 16.00
#